data_ddc433a09445065873309756a08c6a88
#
_entry.id   ddc433a09445065873309756a08c6a88
#
_cell.length_a   1.000
_cell.length_b   1.000
_cell.length_c   1.000
_cell.angle_alpha   90.00
_cell.angle_beta   90.00
_cell.angle_gamma   90.00
#
_symmetry.space_group_name_H-M   'P 1'
#
loop_
_entity.id
_entity.type
_entity.pdbx_description
1 polymer ?
#
loop_
_entity_poly.entity_id
_entity_poly.type
_entity_poly.pdbx_seq_one_letter_code
_entity_poly.pdbx_strand_id
1 'polypeptide(L)'
;MRVHMRVDGAESAADIDRPGESLLSTLRDRLGMTGSKNACEQGECGSCTVLLDGAPVCSCLVATAQCEGREVKTVVGAVPRPVRDAFVSCGAVQCGFCTPGLLVSVADLLGREPDPSELEIREALAGNLCRCTGYEKIIDAVHTAAEAMSAEAISDGVPRVPARSHLHHNQWINVSTVPRGATEAPEDTP
;
A
#
# COMPACT_ATOMS: atom_id res chain seq x y z
N MET A 1 23.75 -10.40 -4.68
CA MET A 1 22.66 -11.25 -5.20
C MET A 1 21.82 -10.40 -6.14
N ARG A 2 21.53 -10.88 -7.34
CA ARG A 2 20.70 -10.15 -8.31
C ARG A 2 19.24 -10.62 -8.18
N VAL A 3 18.33 -9.67 -8.08
CA VAL A 3 16.88 -9.90 -7.94
C VAL A 3 16.18 -9.28 -9.15
N HIS A 4 15.33 -10.06 -9.81
CA HIS A 4 14.52 -9.63 -10.95
C HIS A 4 13.09 -9.43 -10.50
N MET A 5 12.48 -8.30 -10.88
CA MET A 5 11.09 -7.96 -10.54
C MET A 5 10.51 -7.04 -11.62
N ARG A 6 9.21 -6.92 -11.69
CA ARG A 6 8.57 -5.90 -12.52
C ARG A 6 8.24 -4.69 -11.66
N VAL A 7 8.70 -3.50 -12.05
CA VAL A 7 8.38 -2.27 -11.33
C VAL A 7 7.66 -1.32 -12.26
N ASP A 8 6.44 -0.94 -11.87
CA ASP A 8 5.55 -0.08 -12.67
C ASP A 8 5.36 -0.58 -14.11
N GLY A 9 5.26 -1.91 -14.27
CA GLY A 9 5.08 -2.58 -15.56
C GLY A 9 6.36 -2.83 -16.36
N ALA A 10 7.52 -2.32 -15.93
CA ALA A 10 8.80 -2.53 -16.59
C ALA A 10 9.64 -3.61 -15.89
N GLU A 11 10.29 -4.48 -16.69
CA GLU A 11 11.28 -5.42 -16.17
C GLU A 11 12.44 -4.65 -15.53
N SER A 12 12.77 -4.99 -14.31
CA SER A 12 13.81 -4.36 -13.52
C SER A 12 14.67 -5.39 -12.81
N ALA A 13 15.94 -5.11 -12.64
CA ALA A 13 16.86 -5.96 -11.88
C ALA A 13 17.71 -5.10 -10.94
N ALA A 14 17.90 -5.56 -9.73
CA ALA A 14 18.73 -4.90 -8.75
C ALA A 14 19.75 -5.86 -8.15
N ASP A 15 21.01 -5.42 -8.08
CA ASP A 15 22.04 -6.12 -7.33
C ASP A 15 21.99 -5.67 -5.87
N ILE A 16 21.61 -6.59 -4.96
CA ILE A 16 21.54 -6.34 -3.52
C ILE A 16 22.74 -6.93 -2.80
N ASP A 17 23.25 -6.23 -1.80
CA ASP A 17 24.44 -6.65 -1.07
C ASP A 17 24.13 -7.72 -0.02
N ARG A 18 22.92 -7.71 0.51
CA ARG A 18 22.45 -8.65 1.55
C ARG A 18 20.98 -9.04 1.34
N PRO A 19 20.58 -10.28 1.66
CA PRO A 19 19.19 -10.74 1.47
C PRO A 19 18.14 -9.92 2.24
N GLY A 20 18.51 -9.29 3.34
CA GLY A 20 17.64 -8.45 4.17
C GLY A 20 17.57 -6.98 3.74
N GLU A 21 18.16 -6.59 2.59
CA GLU A 21 18.01 -5.24 2.07
C GLU A 21 16.54 -4.95 1.75
N SER A 22 16.02 -3.81 2.25
CA SER A 22 14.60 -3.49 2.08
C SER A 22 14.27 -3.12 0.64
N LEU A 23 13.05 -3.47 0.21
CA LEU A 23 12.53 -3.05 -1.09
C LEU A 23 12.55 -1.52 -1.23
N LEU A 24 12.29 -0.78 -0.14
CA LEU A 24 12.37 0.68 -0.14
C LEU A 24 13.76 1.19 -0.53
N SER A 25 14.82 0.65 0.09
CA SER A 25 16.21 1.02 -0.23
C SER A 25 16.52 0.68 -1.69
N THR A 26 16.15 -0.52 -2.14
CA THR A 26 16.34 -0.94 -3.53
C THR A 26 15.64 -0.02 -4.53
N LEU A 27 14.37 0.31 -4.31
CA LEU A 27 13.63 1.22 -5.17
C LEU A 27 14.31 2.60 -5.24
N ARG A 28 14.70 3.16 -4.08
CA ARG A 28 15.22 4.52 -4.01
C ARG A 28 16.68 4.63 -4.44
N ASP A 29 17.53 3.76 -3.87
CA ASP A 29 18.98 3.96 -3.92
C ASP A 29 19.60 3.23 -5.11
N ARG A 30 19.00 2.11 -5.57
CA ARG A 30 19.51 1.33 -6.70
C ARG A 30 18.76 1.61 -8.01
N LEU A 31 17.43 1.74 -7.94
CA LEU A 31 16.61 1.99 -9.13
C LEU A 31 16.27 3.48 -9.34
N GLY A 32 16.68 4.38 -8.44
CA GLY A 32 16.43 5.82 -8.55
C GLY A 32 14.97 6.22 -8.41
N MET A 33 14.09 5.33 -7.94
CA MET A 33 12.64 5.55 -7.81
C MET A 33 12.32 6.22 -6.48
N THR A 34 12.53 7.52 -6.36
CA THR A 34 12.39 8.29 -5.12
C THR A 34 10.96 8.65 -4.75
N GLY A 35 9.95 8.16 -5.48
CA GLY A 35 8.53 8.37 -5.22
C GLY A 35 8.14 7.90 -3.82
N SER A 36 8.41 6.64 -3.46
CA SER A 36 8.22 6.13 -2.11
C SER A 36 9.20 6.80 -1.14
N LYS A 37 8.72 7.20 0.04
CA LYS A 37 9.50 8.01 1.00
C LYS A 37 10.02 7.17 2.15
N ASN A 38 11.25 7.45 2.58
CA ASN A 38 11.87 6.82 3.73
C ASN A 38 11.71 7.70 4.97
N ALA A 39 11.03 7.21 6.02
CA ALA A 39 10.83 7.93 7.28
C ALA A 39 11.06 7.04 8.51
N CYS A 40 10.11 6.16 8.87
CA CYS A 40 10.17 5.42 10.14
C CYS A 40 11.00 4.13 10.05
N GLU A 41 11.07 3.48 8.89
CA GLU A 41 11.68 2.15 8.67
C GLU A 41 11.15 1.04 9.60
N GLN A 42 9.95 1.25 10.17
CA GLN A 42 9.32 0.36 11.16
C GLN A 42 7.91 -0.08 10.76
N GLY A 43 7.45 0.32 9.55
CA GLY A 43 6.12 -0.05 9.06
C GLY A 43 4.96 0.74 9.66
N GLU A 44 5.21 1.85 10.37
CA GLU A 44 4.19 2.61 11.09
C GLU A 44 3.63 3.79 10.30
N CYS A 45 4.47 4.48 9.52
CA CYS A 45 4.06 5.76 8.93
C CYS A 45 3.45 5.65 7.54
N GLY A 46 3.60 4.55 6.84
CA GLY A 46 3.02 4.31 5.51
C GLY A 46 3.58 5.15 4.35
N SER A 47 4.56 6.06 4.57
CA SER A 47 5.09 6.92 3.51
C SER A 47 5.83 6.13 2.40
N CYS A 48 6.19 4.89 2.69
CA CYS A 48 6.84 3.96 1.78
C CYS A 48 5.88 2.96 1.13
N THR A 49 4.57 3.11 1.27
CA THR A 49 3.57 2.17 0.74
C THR A 49 3.72 2.01 -0.78
N VAL A 50 3.73 0.76 -1.22
CA VAL A 50 3.69 0.33 -2.62
C VAL A 50 2.69 -0.84 -2.74
N LEU A 51 2.28 -1.19 -3.95
CA LEU A 51 1.58 -2.46 -4.17
C LEU A 51 2.59 -3.53 -4.55
N LEU A 52 2.52 -4.67 -3.87
CA LEU A 52 3.26 -5.89 -4.19
C LEU A 52 2.25 -6.96 -4.61
N ASP A 53 2.25 -7.34 -5.89
CA ASP A 53 1.25 -8.20 -6.51
C ASP A 53 -0.19 -7.73 -6.22
N GLY A 54 -0.40 -6.42 -6.27
CA GLY A 54 -1.70 -5.79 -6.02
C GLY A 54 -2.08 -5.56 -4.56
N ALA A 55 -1.28 -6.00 -3.59
CA ALA A 55 -1.54 -5.77 -2.17
C ALA A 55 -0.70 -4.59 -1.62
N PRO A 56 -1.28 -3.65 -0.86
CA PRO A 56 -0.53 -2.56 -0.25
C PRO A 56 0.39 -3.07 0.87
N VAL A 57 1.67 -2.72 0.78
CA VAL A 57 2.69 -3.11 1.76
C VAL A 57 3.63 -1.94 2.10
N CYS A 58 4.15 -1.93 3.31
CA CYS A 58 5.24 -1.03 3.69
C CYS A 58 6.56 -1.55 3.12
N SER A 59 7.05 -0.95 2.03
CA SER A 59 8.27 -1.41 1.34
C SER A 59 9.53 -1.39 2.22
N CYS A 60 9.55 -0.64 3.31
CA CYS A 60 10.64 -0.66 4.29
C CYS A 60 10.75 -1.99 5.08
N LEU A 61 9.67 -2.78 5.13
CA LEU A 61 9.61 -4.07 5.83
C LEU A 61 9.72 -5.29 4.89
N VAL A 62 9.61 -5.07 3.59
CA VAL A 62 9.73 -6.14 2.59
C VAL A 62 11.21 -6.32 2.24
N ALA A 63 11.75 -7.52 2.38
CA ALA A 63 13.08 -7.83 1.89
C ALA A 63 13.06 -7.94 0.36
N THR A 64 13.96 -7.25 -0.32
CA THR A 64 14.03 -7.26 -1.80
C THR A 64 14.16 -8.68 -2.36
N ALA A 65 14.87 -9.56 -1.67
CA ALA A 65 14.99 -10.95 -2.07
C ALA A 65 13.65 -11.70 -2.20
N GLN A 66 12.60 -11.25 -1.50
CA GLN A 66 11.24 -11.82 -1.59
C GLN A 66 10.46 -11.31 -2.81
N CYS A 67 11.01 -10.34 -3.54
CA CYS A 67 10.37 -9.75 -4.72
C CYS A 67 10.80 -10.42 -6.04
N GLU A 68 11.58 -11.49 -5.99
CA GLU A 68 11.98 -12.23 -7.20
C GLU A 68 10.75 -12.67 -8.00
N GLY A 69 10.68 -12.25 -9.26
CA GLY A 69 9.59 -12.54 -10.19
C GLY A 69 8.26 -11.85 -9.89
N ARG A 70 8.19 -10.96 -8.90
CA ARG A 70 6.94 -10.30 -8.46
C ARG A 70 6.75 -8.94 -9.11
N GLU A 71 5.49 -8.46 -9.08
CA GLU A 71 5.13 -7.11 -9.55
C GLU A 71 5.07 -6.12 -8.39
N VAL A 72 5.83 -5.02 -8.54
CA VAL A 72 5.82 -3.87 -7.64
C VAL A 72 5.22 -2.69 -8.38
N LYS A 73 4.20 -2.05 -7.81
CA LYS A 73 3.69 -0.77 -8.34
C LYS A 73 3.93 0.33 -7.30
N THR A 74 4.71 1.32 -7.70
CA THR A 74 4.94 2.52 -6.91
C THR A 74 3.80 3.53 -7.12
N VAL A 75 3.89 4.71 -6.53
CA VAL A 75 2.95 5.81 -6.77
C VAL A 75 2.80 6.15 -8.27
N VAL A 76 3.80 5.84 -9.09
CA VAL A 76 3.77 6.11 -10.53
C VAL A 76 2.86 5.14 -11.26
N GLY A 77 2.99 3.83 -11.01
CA GLY A 77 2.22 2.80 -11.68
C GLY A 77 0.92 2.40 -11.00
N ALA A 78 0.76 2.71 -9.69
CA ALA A 78 -0.41 2.32 -8.93
C ALA A 78 -1.57 3.33 -9.01
N VAL A 79 -1.28 4.64 -9.19
CA VAL A 79 -2.23 5.72 -8.91
C VAL A 79 -2.86 6.26 -10.20
N PRO A 80 -4.19 6.10 -10.36
CA PRO A 80 -4.93 6.70 -11.47
C PRO A 80 -4.86 8.22 -11.47
N ARG A 81 -5.00 8.82 -12.65
CA ARG A 81 -4.97 10.28 -12.81
C ARG A 81 -6.03 11.00 -11.96
N PRO A 82 -7.32 10.58 -11.94
CA PRO A 82 -8.35 11.24 -11.14
C PRO A 82 -7.97 11.35 -9.65
N VAL A 83 -7.32 10.34 -9.08
CA VAL A 83 -6.88 10.37 -7.67
C VAL A 83 -5.83 11.46 -7.45
N ARG A 84 -4.85 11.58 -8.35
CA ARG A 84 -3.82 12.62 -8.26
C ARG A 84 -4.41 14.02 -8.42
N ASP A 85 -5.29 14.20 -9.39
CA ASP A 85 -5.92 15.48 -9.71
C ASP A 85 -6.82 15.94 -8.53
N ALA A 86 -7.55 15.02 -7.89
CA ALA A 86 -8.35 15.30 -6.71
C ALA A 86 -7.50 15.78 -5.52
N PHE A 87 -6.35 15.13 -5.25
CA PHE A 87 -5.44 15.58 -4.18
C PHE A 87 -4.92 17.00 -4.40
N VAL A 88 -4.67 17.36 -5.66
CA VAL A 88 -4.24 18.72 -6.01
C VAL A 88 -5.39 19.72 -5.86
N SER A 89 -6.56 19.42 -6.44
CA SER A 89 -7.71 20.33 -6.48
C SER A 89 -8.31 20.60 -5.09
N CYS A 90 -8.35 19.59 -4.21
CA CYS A 90 -8.83 19.74 -2.84
C CYS A 90 -7.79 20.35 -1.88
N GLY A 91 -6.55 20.57 -2.33
CA GLY A 91 -5.48 21.06 -1.46
C GLY A 91 -5.06 20.03 -0.39
N ALA A 92 -5.16 18.73 -0.70
CA ALA A 92 -4.82 17.64 0.20
C ALA A 92 -3.30 17.44 0.41
N VAL A 93 -2.48 18.29 -0.18
CA VAL A 93 -1.01 18.23 -0.11
C VAL A 93 -0.47 19.50 0.51
N GLN A 94 0.39 19.36 1.54
CA GLN A 94 1.16 20.47 2.10
C GLN A 94 2.66 20.22 1.88
N CYS A 95 3.37 19.54 2.80
CA CYS A 95 4.79 19.24 2.58
C CYS A 95 5.03 18.14 1.51
N GLY A 96 4.03 17.32 1.21
CA GLY A 96 4.07 16.27 0.17
C GLY A 96 4.75 14.97 0.59
N PHE A 97 5.29 14.87 1.80
CA PHE A 97 6.08 13.70 2.22
C PHE A 97 5.21 12.43 2.36
N CYS A 98 4.03 12.52 2.98
CA CYS A 98 3.09 11.40 3.12
C CYS A 98 2.33 11.08 1.82
N THR A 99 2.29 12.03 0.89
CA THR A 99 1.41 11.97 -0.29
C THR A 99 1.60 10.70 -1.13
N PRO A 100 2.81 10.23 -1.47
CA PRO A 100 2.95 9.02 -2.27
C PRO A 100 2.32 7.78 -1.64
N GLY A 101 2.53 7.58 -0.33
CA GLY A 101 1.93 6.45 0.38
C GLY A 101 0.41 6.56 0.47
N LEU A 102 -0.11 7.75 0.79
CA LEU A 102 -1.56 8.02 0.82
C LEU A 102 -2.20 7.74 -0.54
N LEU A 103 -1.61 8.24 -1.63
CA LEU A 103 -2.13 8.02 -2.98
C LEU A 103 -2.22 6.54 -3.36
N VAL A 104 -1.22 5.72 -2.99
CA VAL A 104 -1.25 4.28 -3.22
C VAL A 104 -2.37 3.61 -2.42
N SER A 105 -2.53 3.98 -1.14
CA SER A 105 -3.59 3.43 -0.29
C SER A 105 -4.99 3.85 -0.76
N VAL A 106 -5.15 5.09 -1.23
CA VAL A 106 -6.42 5.57 -1.82
C VAL A 106 -6.72 4.85 -3.14
N ALA A 107 -5.72 4.65 -4.00
CA ALA A 107 -5.91 3.93 -5.26
C ALA A 107 -6.34 2.46 -5.01
N ASP A 108 -5.75 1.80 -4.01
CA ASP A 108 -6.16 0.47 -3.59
C ASP A 108 -7.58 0.45 -3.02
N LEU A 109 -7.93 1.42 -2.16
CA LEU A 109 -9.29 1.55 -1.63
C LEU A 109 -10.31 1.71 -2.75
N LEU A 110 -10.14 2.70 -3.63
CA LEU A 110 -11.09 2.99 -4.70
C LEU A 110 -11.16 1.90 -5.77
N GLY A 111 -10.11 1.09 -5.90
CA GLY A 111 -10.13 -0.12 -6.73
C GLY A 111 -10.99 -1.24 -6.16
N ARG A 112 -11.18 -1.29 -4.85
CA ARG A 112 -11.99 -2.29 -4.15
C ARG A 112 -13.40 -1.79 -3.81
N GLU A 113 -13.51 -0.53 -3.41
CA GLU A 113 -14.73 0.15 -3.03
C GLU A 113 -14.84 1.48 -3.78
N PRO A 114 -15.64 1.54 -4.86
CA PRO A 114 -15.77 2.73 -5.70
C PRO A 114 -16.51 3.90 -5.04
N ASP A 115 -17.29 3.65 -3.98
CA ASP A 115 -18.07 4.66 -3.24
C ASP A 115 -17.89 4.44 -1.74
N PRO A 116 -16.67 4.70 -1.22
CA PRO A 116 -16.36 4.40 0.17
C PRO A 116 -17.02 5.40 1.13
N SER A 117 -17.54 4.87 2.24
CA SER A 117 -17.97 5.70 3.37
C SER A 117 -16.76 6.38 4.03
N GLU A 118 -17.01 7.45 4.78
CA GLU A 118 -15.94 8.13 5.53
C GLU A 118 -15.20 7.19 6.50
N LEU A 119 -15.92 6.23 7.10
CA LEU A 119 -15.31 5.25 7.99
C LEU A 119 -14.32 4.36 7.24
N GLU A 120 -14.70 3.84 6.08
CA GLU A 120 -13.84 3.02 5.23
C GLU A 120 -12.61 3.79 4.73
N ILE A 121 -12.78 5.08 4.42
CA ILE A 121 -11.65 5.96 4.08
C ILE A 121 -10.69 6.08 5.27
N ARG A 122 -11.20 6.36 6.47
CA ARG A 122 -10.38 6.49 7.68
C ARG A 122 -9.65 5.20 8.03
N GLU A 123 -10.30 4.06 7.90
CA GLU A 123 -9.70 2.74 8.10
C GLU A 123 -8.60 2.45 7.07
N ALA A 124 -8.84 2.71 5.79
CA ALA A 124 -7.85 2.51 4.73
C ALA A 124 -6.61 3.38 4.89
N LEU A 125 -6.77 4.58 5.45
CA LEU A 125 -5.69 5.55 5.67
C LEU A 125 -5.04 5.45 7.06
N ALA A 126 -5.52 4.60 7.96
CA ALA A 126 -5.03 4.50 9.34
C ALA A 126 -3.52 4.17 9.41
N GLY A 127 -3.00 3.45 8.42
CA GLY A 127 -1.57 3.13 8.30
C GLY A 127 -0.71 4.19 7.61
N ASN A 128 -1.28 5.35 7.22
CA ASN A 128 -0.58 6.40 6.48
C ASN A 128 -0.61 7.73 7.25
N LEU A 129 0.49 8.08 7.89
CA LEU A 129 0.55 9.24 8.78
C LEU A 129 0.82 10.55 8.01
N CYS A 130 -0.05 11.53 8.23
CA CYS A 130 0.15 12.91 7.81
C CYS A 130 0.18 13.84 9.02
N ARG A 131 1.27 14.61 9.19
CA ARG A 131 1.42 15.55 10.31
C ARG A 131 0.88 16.95 9.99
N CYS A 132 0.60 17.25 8.72
CA CYS A 132 0.34 18.60 8.25
C CYS A 132 -1.15 18.91 8.07
N THR A 133 -1.92 18.01 7.44
CA THR A 133 -3.25 18.32 6.87
C THR A 133 -4.41 18.14 7.85
N GLY A 134 -4.24 17.35 8.91
CA GLY A 134 -5.36 16.94 9.77
C GLY A 134 -6.38 16.01 9.08
N TYR A 135 -6.06 15.51 7.88
CA TYR A 135 -6.81 14.56 7.03
C TYR A 135 -8.09 15.10 6.38
N GLU A 136 -8.67 16.20 6.83
CA GLU A 136 -9.94 16.72 6.28
C GLU A 136 -9.89 16.80 4.74
N LYS A 137 -8.88 17.53 4.21
CA LYS A 137 -8.71 17.70 2.76
C LYS A 137 -8.32 16.42 2.03
N ILE A 138 -7.74 15.45 2.73
CA ILE A 138 -7.44 14.15 2.16
C ILE A 138 -8.73 13.36 1.99
N ILE A 139 -9.64 13.38 2.96
CA ILE A 139 -10.96 12.73 2.89
C ILE A 139 -11.79 13.36 1.76
N ASP A 140 -11.84 14.71 1.69
CA ASP A 140 -12.50 15.42 0.58
C ASP A 140 -11.95 14.97 -0.78
N ALA A 141 -10.63 14.80 -0.89
CA ALA A 141 -9.98 14.36 -2.13
C ALA A 141 -10.33 12.91 -2.50
N VAL A 142 -10.52 12.02 -1.51
CA VAL A 142 -10.94 10.64 -1.78
C VAL A 142 -12.35 10.62 -2.35
N HIS A 143 -13.30 11.35 -1.77
CA HIS A 143 -14.66 11.46 -2.31
C HIS A 143 -14.66 12.05 -3.71
N THR A 144 -13.93 13.14 -3.94
CA THR A 144 -13.80 13.77 -5.26
C THR A 144 -13.22 12.80 -6.29
N ALA A 145 -12.22 12.01 -5.91
CA ALA A 145 -11.63 10.99 -6.77
C ALA A 145 -12.61 9.86 -7.10
N ALA A 146 -13.39 9.40 -6.12
CA ALA A 146 -14.41 8.37 -6.29
C ALA A 146 -15.47 8.80 -7.31
N GLU A 147 -15.97 10.03 -7.19
CA GLU A 147 -16.92 10.63 -8.14
C GLU A 147 -16.34 10.71 -9.55
N ALA A 148 -15.10 11.20 -9.70
CA ALA A 148 -14.44 11.34 -10.99
C ALA A 148 -14.19 9.99 -11.66
N MET A 149 -13.71 8.98 -10.94
CA MET A 149 -13.49 7.62 -11.44
C MET A 149 -14.81 6.94 -11.84
N SER A 150 -15.89 7.17 -11.09
CA SER A 150 -17.22 6.67 -11.43
C SER A 150 -17.76 7.29 -12.72
N ALA A 151 -17.53 8.58 -12.94
CA ALA A 151 -17.93 9.29 -14.15
C ALA A 151 -17.14 8.80 -15.39
N GLU A 152 -15.82 8.58 -15.27
CA GLU A 152 -14.99 8.01 -16.35
C GLU A 152 -15.44 6.59 -16.72
N ALA A 153 -15.69 5.73 -15.73
CA ALA A 153 -16.17 4.35 -15.97
C ALA A 153 -17.51 4.32 -16.73
N ILE A 154 -18.40 5.27 -16.46
CA ILE A 154 -19.67 5.41 -17.19
C ILE A 154 -19.42 5.85 -18.65
N SER A 155 -18.49 6.79 -18.88
CA SER A 155 -18.17 7.27 -20.22
C SER A 155 -17.53 6.19 -21.10
N ASP A 156 -16.74 5.30 -20.49
CA ASP A 156 -16.03 4.22 -21.19
C ASP A 156 -16.87 2.94 -21.35
N GLY A 157 -18.14 2.96 -20.90
CA GLY A 157 -19.08 1.84 -21.02
C GLY A 157 -18.68 0.58 -20.21
N VAL A 158 -17.82 0.73 -19.21
CA VAL A 158 -17.40 -0.35 -18.32
C VAL A 158 -18.52 -0.65 -17.33
N PRO A 159 -19.10 -1.88 -17.30
CA PRO A 159 -20.11 -2.24 -16.31
C PRO A 159 -19.57 -2.09 -14.89
N ARG A 160 -20.32 -1.47 -13.98
CA ARG A 160 -19.98 -1.48 -12.55
C ARG A 160 -19.86 -2.94 -12.09
N VAL A 161 -18.67 -3.32 -11.65
CA VAL A 161 -18.52 -4.54 -10.86
C VAL A 161 -19.23 -4.27 -9.54
N PRO A 162 -20.29 -5.01 -9.18
CA PRO A 162 -20.96 -4.80 -7.90
C PRO A 162 -19.94 -4.99 -6.78
N ALA A 163 -19.94 -4.06 -5.83
CA ALA A 163 -19.13 -4.14 -4.63
C ALA A 163 -19.22 -5.56 -4.07
N ARG A 164 -18.10 -6.23 -3.90
CA ARG A 164 -18.09 -7.56 -3.27
C ARG A 164 -18.64 -7.36 -1.87
N SER A 165 -19.82 -7.95 -1.62
CA SER A 165 -20.41 -8.00 -0.29
C SER A 165 -19.34 -8.34 0.72
N HIS A 166 -19.19 -7.46 1.73
CA HIS A 166 -18.23 -7.51 2.83
C HIS A 166 -17.93 -8.95 3.28
N LEU A 167 -16.96 -9.58 2.65
CA LEU A 167 -16.27 -10.70 3.27
C LEU A 167 -15.42 -10.05 4.35
N HIS A 168 -15.92 -10.18 5.57
CA HIS A 168 -15.29 -9.71 6.78
C HIS A 168 -13.78 -9.92 6.72
N HIS A 169 -13.03 -8.82 6.69
CA HIS A 169 -11.57 -8.80 6.81
C HIS A 169 -11.11 -9.25 8.22
N ASN A 170 -12.00 -9.88 8.99
CA ASN A 170 -11.79 -10.43 10.34
C ASN A 170 -11.48 -11.92 10.35
N GLN A 171 -10.96 -12.49 9.25
CA GLN A 171 -10.23 -13.75 9.36
C GLN A 171 -8.76 -13.53 9.72
N TRP A 172 -8.52 -12.63 10.67
CA TRP A 172 -7.33 -12.73 11.48
C TRP A 172 -7.43 -14.05 12.25
N ILE A 173 -6.44 -14.89 12.05
CA ILE A 173 -6.22 -16.20 12.63
C ILE A 173 -6.89 -16.28 14.01
N ASN A 174 -7.91 -17.15 14.12
CA ASN A 174 -8.51 -17.46 15.39
C ASN A 174 -7.45 -18.21 16.23
N VAL A 175 -6.70 -17.47 17.04
CA VAL A 175 -5.61 -17.97 17.89
C VAL A 175 -6.12 -19.02 18.90
N SER A 176 -7.45 -19.18 19.05
CA SER A 176 -8.04 -20.18 19.94
C SER A 176 -8.00 -21.62 19.41
N THR A 177 -7.58 -21.82 18.15
CA THR A 177 -7.46 -23.16 17.55
C THR A 177 -6.03 -23.67 17.38
N VAL A 178 -5.03 -22.92 17.87
CA VAL A 178 -3.66 -23.44 17.92
C VAL A 178 -3.61 -24.48 19.06
N PRO A 179 -3.35 -25.78 18.78
CA PRO A 179 -3.17 -26.76 19.83
C PRO A 179 -2.00 -26.32 20.71
N ARG A 180 -2.22 -26.12 21.98
CA ARG A 180 -1.14 -25.90 22.93
C ARG A 180 -0.37 -27.23 23.01
N GLY A 181 0.71 -27.33 22.24
CA GLY A 181 1.68 -28.41 22.34
C GLY A 181 2.21 -28.44 23.77
N ALA A 182 2.06 -29.57 24.39
CA ALA A 182 2.61 -29.84 25.71
C ALA A 182 4.12 -29.62 25.70
N THR A 183 4.59 -28.61 26.42
CA THR A 183 5.97 -28.49 26.82
C THR A 183 6.15 -29.37 28.03
N GLU A 184 6.39 -30.66 27.82
CA GLU A 184 7.00 -31.50 28.85
C GLU A 184 8.50 -31.18 28.86
N ALA A 185 8.94 -30.55 29.92
CA ALA A 185 10.36 -30.42 30.24
C ALA A 185 10.92 -31.81 30.55
N PRO A 186 12.14 -32.17 30.12
CA PRO A 186 12.77 -33.38 30.54
C PRO A 186 13.10 -33.28 32.03
N GLU A 187 12.60 -34.27 32.81
CA GLU A 187 12.98 -34.47 34.19
C GLU A 187 14.44 -34.86 34.23
N ASP A 188 15.26 -34.08 34.92
CA ASP A 188 16.58 -34.47 35.39
C ASP A 188 16.42 -35.61 36.40
N THR A 189 16.95 -36.75 36.07
CA THR A 189 17.13 -37.87 37.03
C THR A 189 18.62 -38.08 37.33
N PRO A 190 19.01 -38.44 38.54
CA PRO A 190 20.29 -38.21 39.21
C PRO A 190 21.49 -39.01 38.68
#